data_184cc2af77de0341257a7ab04fc75e7e
#
_entry.id   184cc2af77de0341257a7ab04fc75e7e
#
_cell.length_a   1.000
_cell.length_b   1.000
_cell.length_c   1.000
_cell.angle_alpha   90.00
_cell.angle_beta   90.00
_cell.angle_gamma   90.00
#
_symmetry.space_group_name_H-M   'P 1'
#
loop_
_entity.id
_entity.type
_entity.pdbx_description
1 polymer ?
#
loop_
_entity_poly.entity_id
_entity_poly.type
_entity_poly.pdbx_seq_one_letter_code
_entity_poly.pdbx_strand_id
1 'polypeptide(L)'
;MSEVLDLLKDLISRESVTPEDAGCQSMMAERLSAVGFNIESMVFEDTTNMWARRGQQDPVFCFAGHTDVVPSGPAEQWQTPPFTPTEVDGYLHGRGTADMKGSLAAMLIATENFVKKHPDHKGSIAFLITSDEEGPFINGTTRVIDTLEARNEKMTWALVGEPSSTEKVGDVIKNGRRGSLSGDLLVKGIQGHVAYPHLAKNPVHLAAPALAELAQTEWDQGNEFFPPTSFQVSNINGGTGATNVVPGELKVQFNFRYSTEVTADELVVKVENLLAKHGLDYDIEWTYNGLPFLTDAGPLVDAAVDAINETCGYKPQLLTTGGTSDGRFIAPTGAQVVELGPVNKTIHKIDECVKIADIEALAVIYEKLLVNLLAK
;
A
#
# COMPACT_ATOMS: atom_id res chain seq x y z
N MET A 1 -31.49 -1.82 -1.46
CA MET A 1 -30.04 -1.70 -1.70
C MET A 1 -29.35 -1.83 -0.34
N SER A 2 -28.16 -2.36 -0.25
CA SER A 2 -27.47 -2.46 1.03
C SER A 2 -26.83 -1.11 1.37
N GLU A 3 -26.86 -0.73 2.65
CA GLU A 3 -26.27 0.54 3.11
C GLU A 3 -24.81 0.70 2.72
N VAL A 4 -24.04 -0.40 2.70
CA VAL A 4 -22.64 -0.38 2.29
C VAL A 4 -22.45 -0.07 0.80
N LEU A 5 -23.36 -0.56 -0.05
CA LEU A 5 -23.32 -0.28 -1.49
C LEU A 5 -23.67 1.16 -1.78
N ASP A 6 -24.69 1.72 -1.11
CA ASP A 6 -25.08 3.12 -1.28
C ASP A 6 -23.96 4.06 -0.84
N LEU A 7 -23.29 3.75 0.27
CA LEU A 7 -22.13 4.49 0.76
C LEU A 7 -20.93 4.39 -0.20
N LEU A 8 -20.65 3.21 -0.74
CA LEU A 8 -19.59 3.02 -1.72
C LEU A 8 -19.84 3.84 -2.99
N LYS A 9 -21.09 3.87 -3.47
CA LYS A 9 -21.46 4.71 -4.62
C LYS A 9 -21.24 6.19 -4.36
N ASP A 10 -21.57 6.69 -3.17
CA ASP A 10 -21.28 8.09 -2.80
C ASP A 10 -19.77 8.35 -2.80
N LEU A 11 -18.95 7.46 -2.22
CA LEU A 11 -17.49 7.58 -2.24
C LEU A 11 -16.92 7.57 -3.67
N ILE A 12 -17.38 6.67 -4.55
CA ILE A 12 -16.89 6.59 -5.94
C ILE A 12 -17.26 7.84 -6.74
N SER A 13 -18.41 8.43 -6.50
CA SER A 13 -18.82 9.64 -7.22
C SER A 13 -17.98 10.89 -6.88
N ARG A 14 -17.12 10.80 -5.87
CA ARG A 14 -16.17 11.84 -5.48
C ARG A 14 -14.84 11.58 -6.19
N GLU A 15 -14.51 12.45 -7.15
CA GLU A 15 -13.29 12.35 -7.96
C GLU A 15 -12.06 12.76 -7.14
N SER A 16 -11.61 11.87 -6.26
CA SER A 16 -10.49 12.08 -5.35
C SER A 16 -9.17 11.55 -5.94
N VAL A 17 -8.77 12.05 -7.10
CA VAL A 17 -7.48 11.70 -7.69
C VAL A 17 -6.35 12.29 -6.84
N THR A 18 -5.38 11.44 -6.48
CA THR A 18 -4.29 11.83 -5.56
C THR A 18 -3.65 13.18 -5.92
N PRO A 19 -3.40 14.09 -4.97
CA PRO A 19 -3.64 14.01 -3.52
C PRO A 19 -5.02 14.54 -3.05
N GLU A 20 -5.98 14.72 -3.95
CA GLU A 20 -7.28 15.32 -3.66
C GLU A 20 -8.18 14.35 -2.87
N ASP A 21 -8.80 14.84 -1.78
CA ASP A 21 -9.78 14.08 -1.00
C ASP A 21 -11.21 14.16 -1.58
N ALA A 22 -11.53 15.21 -2.29
CA ALA A 22 -12.84 15.50 -2.86
C ALA A 22 -14.02 15.42 -1.86
N GLY A 23 -13.76 15.67 -0.57
CA GLY A 23 -14.76 15.66 0.50
C GLY A 23 -15.14 14.26 1.00
N CYS A 24 -14.38 13.21 0.64
CA CYS A 24 -14.58 11.86 1.17
C CYS A 24 -14.45 11.84 2.68
N GLN A 25 -13.36 12.40 3.23
CA GLN A 25 -13.13 12.41 4.68
C GLN A 25 -14.14 13.24 5.44
N SER A 26 -14.66 14.33 4.87
CA SER A 26 -15.71 15.11 5.51
C SER A 26 -16.99 14.29 5.69
N MET A 27 -17.40 13.55 4.67
CA MET A 27 -18.57 12.65 4.74
C MET A 27 -18.34 11.52 5.76
N MET A 28 -17.14 10.91 5.79
CA MET A 28 -16.78 9.90 6.79
C MET A 28 -16.81 10.47 8.20
N ALA A 29 -16.30 11.69 8.40
CA ALA A 29 -16.28 12.39 9.69
C ALA A 29 -17.69 12.65 10.23
N GLU A 30 -18.63 13.06 9.39
CA GLU A 30 -20.03 13.24 9.78
C GLU A 30 -20.64 11.94 10.32
N ARG A 31 -20.44 10.83 9.61
CA ARG A 31 -20.95 9.50 10.01
C ARG A 31 -20.31 9.02 11.30
N LEU A 32 -18.99 9.13 11.43
CA LEU A 32 -18.26 8.72 12.64
C LEU A 32 -18.65 9.60 13.85
N SER A 33 -18.82 10.90 13.66
CA SER A 33 -19.28 11.81 14.71
C SER A 33 -20.66 11.41 15.22
N ALA A 34 -21.58 10.99 14.34
CA ALA A 34 -22.91 10.56 14.70
C ALA A 34 -22.93 9.33 15.62
N VAL A 35 -21.87 8.51 15.61
CA VAL A 35 -21.70 7.37 16.50
C VAL A 35 -20.64 7.61 17.59
N GLY A 36 -20.32 8.87 17.87
CA GLY A 36 -19.56 9.30 19.06
C GLY A 36 -18.04 9.26 18.90
N PHE A 37 -17.51 9.36 17.70
CA PHE A 37 -16.08 9.58 17.48
C PHE A 37 -15.73 11.06 17.65
N ASN A 38 -14.56 11.30 18.22
CA ASN A 38 -13.89 12.60 18.16
C ASN A 38 -13.08 12.66 16.87
N ILE A 39 -13.28 13.69 16.07
CA ILE A 39 -12.68 13.86 14.76
C ILE A 39 -11.58 14.93 14.82
N GLU A 40 -10.42 14.61 14.30
CA GLU A 40 -9.31 15.51 14.12
C GLU A 40 -8.90 15.52 12.65
N SER A 41 -9.13 16.63 11.96
CA SER A 41 -8.65 16.85 10.59
C SER A 41 -7.22 17.36 10.65
N MET A 42 -6.31 16.71 9.95
CA MET A 42 -4.90 17.03 9.87
C MET A 42 -4.52 17.31 8.41
N VAL A 43 -4.44 18.57 8.04
CA VAL A 43 -4.04 18.96 6.67
C VAL A 43 -2.56 19.32 6.68
N PHE A 44 -1.79 18.64 5.83
CA PHE A 44 -0.37 18.90 5.63
C PHE A 44 -0.14 19.21 4.16
N GLU A 45 0.26 20.44 3.87
CA GLU A 45 0.42 20.98 2.52
C GLU A 45 -0.85 20.76 1.67
N ASP A 46 -0.80 19.91 0.68
CA ASP A 46 -1.88 19.59 -0.25
C ASP A 46 -2.68 18.33 0.15
N THR A 47 -2.32 17.68 1.23
CA THR A 47 -2.88 16.40 1.65
C THR A 47 -3.84 16.55 2.82
N THR A 48 -5.02 15.98 2.70
CA THR A 48 -6.00 15.90 3.78
C THR A 48 -5.88 14.57 4.50
N ASN A 49 -5.79 14.63 5.84
CA ASN A 49 -5.78 13.44 6.68
C ASN A 49 -6.82 13.56 7.79
N MET A 50 -7.29 12.43 8.29
CA MET A 50 -8.22 12.35 9.40
C MET A 50 -7.75 11.34 10.43
N TRP A 51 -7.66 11.78 11.70
CA TRP A 51 -7.64 10.91 12.84
C TRP A 51 -8.99 10.99 13.55
N ALA A 52 -9.68 9.87 13.64
CA ALA A 52 -10.96 9.81 14.36
C ALA A 52 -10.86 8.72 15.43
N ARG A 53 -11.28 9.02 16.68
CA ARG A 53 -11.19 8.06 17.78
C ARG A 53 -12.44 8.08 18.67
N ARG A 54 -12.94 6.88 18.97
CA ARG A 54 -13.97 6.61 19.96
C ARG A 54 -13.35 5.78 21.11
N GLY A 55 -13.56 6.22 22.36
CA GLY A 55 -12.94 5.61 23.54
C GLY A 55 -11.59 6.26 23.88
N GLN A 56 -11.12 6.02 25.13
CA GLN A 56 -9.88 6.59 25.65
C GLN A 56 -8.97 5.54 26.30
N GLN A 57 -9.33 4.26 26.18
CA GLN A 57 -8.63 3.15 26.85
C GLN A 57 -8.00 2.23 25.82
N ASP A 58 -6.97 1.53 26.24
CA ASP A 58 -6.39 0.41 25.50
C ASP A 58 -7.27 -0.85 25.66
N PRO A 59 -7.20 -1.78 24.70
CA PRO A 59 -6.45 -1.68 23.45
C PRO A 59 -7.07 -0.69 22.45
N VAL A 60 -6.26 -0.09 21.60
CA VAL A 60 -6.72 0.77 20.49
C VAL A 60 -6.66 -0.02 19.19
N PHE A 61 -7.84 -0.28 18.61
CA PHE A 61 -7.95 -0.84 17.27
C PHE A 61 -8.14 0.29 16.26
N CYS A 62 -7.35 0.30 15.19
CA CYS A 62 -7.40 1.32 14.14
C CYS A 62 -7.74 0.70 12.80
N PHE A 63 -8.75 1.23 12.12
CA PHE A 63 -8.92 1.08 10.68
C PHE A 63 -8.06 2.13 9.97
N ALA A 64 -7.22 1.70 9.04
CA ALA A 64 -6.37 2.58 8.25
C ALA A 64 -6.64 2.42 6.75
N GLY A 65 -6.53 3.52 6.02
CA GLY A 65 -6.74 3.51 4.58
C GLY A 65 -6.68 4.90 3.96
N HIS A 66 -6.98 4.95 2.66
CA HIS A 66 -6.88 6.16 1.88
C HIS A 66 -8.16 6.45 1.08
N THR A 67 -8.42 7.74 0.86
CA THR A 67 -9.55 8.22 0.06
C THR A 67 -9.15 8.56 -1.36
N ASP A 68 -7.87 8.83 -1.58
CA ASP A 68 -7.34 9.13 -2.90
C ASP A 68 -7.30 7.88 -3.80
N VAL A 69 -7.24 8.11 -5.09
CA VAL A 69 -7.18 7.07 -6.12
C VAL A 69 -6.18 7.48 -7.20
N VAL A 70 -5.57 6.48 -7.87
CA VAL A 70 -4.74 6.75 -9.04
C VAL A 70 -5.55 7.40 -10.17
N PRO A 71 -4.91 8.16 -11.08
CA PRO A 71 -5.57 8.66 -12.29
C PRO A 71 -6.32 7.56 -13.04
N SER A 72 -7.50 7.86 -13.53
CA SER A 72 -8.34 6.89 -14.25
C SER A 72 -7.78 6.44 -15.59
N GLY A 73 -6.82 7.19 -16.14
CA GLY A 73 -6.43 7.06 -17.53
C GLY A 73 -7.48 7.62 -18.50
N PRO A 74 -7.43 7.29 -19.79
CA PRO A 74 -8.34 7.81 -20.79
C PRO A 74 -9.78 7.36 -20.54
N ALA A 75 -10.67 8.31 -20.20
CA ALA A 75 -12.06 8.01 -19.86
C ALA A 75 -12.84 7.33 -20.97
N GLU A 76 -12.48 7.58 -22.23
CA GLU A 76 -13.07 6.97 -23.42
C GLU A 76 -12.78 5.47 -23.58
N GLN A 77 -11.83 4.93 -22.81
CA GLN A 77 -11.52 3.50 -22.78
C GLN A 77 -12.33 2.74 -21.73
N TRP A 78 -13.00 3.44 -20.83
CA TRP A 78 -13.86 2.83 -19.81
C TRP A 78 -15.22 2.45 -20.43
N GLN A 79 -15.74 1.27 -20.07
CA GLN A 79 -17.10 0.85 -20.42
C GLN A 79 -18.17 1.69 -19.72
N THR A 80 -17.87 2.11 -18.48
CA THR A 80 -18.69 3.04 -17.68
C THR A 80 -17.78 4.16 -17.17
N PRO A 81 -18.27 5.42 -17.06
CA PRO A 81 -17.41 6.52 -16.60
C PRO A 81 -16.79 6.23 -15.22
N PRO A 82 -15.49 6.49 -15.00
CA PRO A 82 -14.75 6.03 -13.82
C PRO A 82 -15.29 6.54 -12.48
N PHE A 83 -15.92 7.70 -12.46
CA PHE A 83 -16.51 8.32 -11.24
C PHE A 83 -18.07 8.33 -11.28
N THR A 84 -18.65 7.48 -12.13
CA THR A 84 -20.10 7.23 -12.15
C THR A 84 -20.33 5.76 -11.76
N PRO A 85 -20.58 5.48 -10.46
CA PRO A 85 -20.67 4.12 -9.96
C PRO A 85 -21.80 3.36 -10.66
N THR A 86 -21.44 2.33 -11.41
CA THR A 86 -22.38 1.61 -12.29
C THR A 86 -22.41 0.13 -11.95
N GLU A 87 -23.59 -0.41 -11.67
CA GLU A 87 -23.77 -1.84 -11.43
C GLU A 87 -23.94 -2.59 -12.76
N VAL A 88 -23.08 -3.58 -12.99
CA VAL A 88 -23.16 -4.49 -14.13
C VAL A 88 -22.91 -5.92 -13.66
N ASP A 89 -23.82 -6.83 -13.93
CA ASP A 89 -23.68 -8.27 -13.67
C ASP A 89 -23.21 -8.64 -12.23
N GLY A 90 -23.69 -7.87 -11.23
CA GLY A 90 -23.34 -8.09 -9.81
C GLY A 90 -22.01 -7.47 -9.39
N TYR A 91 -21.38 -6.68 -10.25
CA TYR A 91 -20.21 -5.87 -9.95
C TYR A 91 -20.55 -4.39 -9.92
N LEU A 92 -19.87 -3.64 -9.06
CA LEU A 92 -19.86 -2.18 -9.08
C LEU A 92 -18.58 -1.73 -9.79
N HIS A 93 -18.76 -1.01 -10.90
CA HIS A 93 -17.67 -0.43 -11.67
C HIS A 93 -17.41 1.01 -11.26
N GLY A 94 -16.13 1.39 -11.20
CA GLY A 94 -15.65 2.73 -10.90
C GLY A 94 -14.25 2.73 -10.33
N ARG A 95 -13.49 3.81 -10.55
CA ARG A 95 -12.16 3.99 -9.99
C ARG A 95 -12.22 4.08 -8.46
N GLY A 96 -11.38 3.28 -7.77
CA GLY A 96 -11.35 3.20 -6.32
C GLY A 96 -12.34 2.19 -5.73
N THR A 97 -13.10 1.44 -6.55
CA THR A 97 -14.04 0.44 -6.03
C THR A 97 -13.34 -0.67 -5.27
N ALA A 98 -12.20 -1.14 -5.76
CA ALA A 98 -11.37 -2.14 -5.11
C ALA A 98 -10.23 -1.50 -4.28
N ASP A 99 -9.67 -0.38 -4.76
CA ASP A 99 -8.52 0.29 -4.17
C ASP A 99 -8.81 1.78 -3.86
N MET A 100 -9.20 2.13 -2.57
CA MET A 100 -9.73 1.17 -1.57
C MET A 100 -11.05 1.66 -0.96
N LYS A 101 -11.86 2.45 -1.71
CA LYS A 101 -13.13 3.01 -1.22
C LYS A 101 -14.15 1.94 -0.82
N GLY A 102 -14.08 0.73 -1.44
CA GLY A 102 -14.87 -0.43 -1.02
C GLY A 102 -14.61 -0.83 0.42
N SER A 103 -13.34 -0.87 0.81
CA SER A 103 -12.95 -1.12 2.20
C SER A 103 -13.41 -0.01 3.14
N LEU A 104 -13.27 1.27 2.73
CA LEU A 104 -13.72 2.40 3.56
C LEU A 104 -15.22 2.34 3.85
N ALA A 105 -16.04 2.03 2.82
CA ALA A 105 -17.48 1.84 3.01
C ALA A 105 -17.78 0.70 3.97
N ALA A 106 -17.09 -0.45 3.82
CA ALA A 106 -17.23 -1.60 4.69
C ALA A 106 -16.82 -1.30 6.15
N MET A 107 -15.70 -0.58 6.37
CA MET A 107 -15.22 -0.16 7.69
C MET A 107 -16.24 0.73 8.42
N LEU A 108 -16.81 1.72 7.72
CA LEU A 108 -17.79 2.62 8.31
C LEU A 108 -19.05 1.87 8.74
N ILE A 109 -19.64 1.08 7.85
CA ILE A 109 -20.86 0.31 8.15
C ILE A 109 -20.61 -0.70 9.27
N ALA A 110 -19.48 -1.41 9.24
CA ALA A 110 -19.09 -2.35 10.30
C ALA A 110 -18.98 -1.64 11.65
N THR A 111 -18.35 -0.47 11.69
CA THR A 111 -18.17 0.32 12.91
C THR A 111 -19.49 0.85 13.45
N GLU A 112 -20.35 1.39 12.59
CA GLU A 112 -21.68 1.89 13.00
C GLU A 112 -22.53 0.77 13.58
N ASN A 113 -22.54 -0.41 12.94
CA ASN A 113 -23.28 -1.57 13.41
C ASN A 113 -22.73 -2.09 14.74
N PHE A 114 -21.39 -2.19 14.85
CA PHE A 114 -20.74 -2.63 16.07
C PHE A 114 -21.05 -1.68 17.25
N VAL A 115 -20.89 -0.37 17.07
CA VAL A 115 -21.15 0.61 18.13
C VAL A 115 -22.61 0.63 18.56
N LYS A 116 -23.56 0.45 17.64
CA LYS A 116 -24.99 0.32 17.98
C LYS A 116 -25.28 -0.91 18.84
N LYS A 117 -24.61 -2.04 18.56
CA LYS A 117 -24.81 -3.31 19.29
C LYS A 117 -23.99 -3.39 20.58
N HIS A 118 -22.84 -2.74 20.63
CA HIS A 118 -21.87 -2.75 21.71
C HIS A 118 -21.45 -1.33 22.13
N PRO A 119 -22.39 -0.49 22.62
CA PRO A 119 -22.09 0.91 22.96
C PRO A 119 -21.02 1.05 24.04
N ASP A 120 -20.91 0.04 24.94
CA ASP A 120 -19.96 -0.03 26.05
C ASP A 120 -18.78 -0.98 25.77
N HIS A 121 -18.36 -1.11 24.52
CA HIS A 121 -17.23 -1.98 24.12
C HIS A 121 -15.96 -1.69 24.93
N LYS A 122 -15.02 -2.64 24.94
CA LYS A 122 -13.69 -2.46 25.54
C LYS A 122 -12.82 -1.58 24.63
N GLY A 123 -11.81 -0.95 25.23
CA GLY A 123 -10.79 -0.23 24.47
C GLY A 123 -11.31 0.94 23.65
N SER A 124 -10.63 1.21 22.56
CA SER A 124 -10.93 2.30 21.64
C SER A 124 -10.96 1.81 20.20
N ILE A 125 -11.78 2.46 19.37
CA ILE A 125 -11.78 2.30 17.92
C ILE A 125 -11.27 3.59 17.31
N ALA A 126 -10.36 3.49 16.34
CA ALA A 126 -9.82 4.65 15.63
C ALA A 126 -9.90 4.47 14.11
N PHE A 127 -9.82 5.58 13.39
CA PHE A 127 -9.61 5.64 11.94
C PHE A 127 -8.44 6.56 11.66
N LEU A 128 -7.50 6.08 10.84
CA LEU A 128 -6.43 6.85 10.25
C LEU A 128 -6.64 6.84 8.74
N ILE A 129 -7.04 7.97 8.19
CA ILE A 129 -7.39 8.09 6.77
C ILE A 129 -6.55 9.19 6.14
N THR A 130 -5.96 8.90 4.98
CA THR A 130 -5.14 9.84 4.21
C THR A 130 -5.70 10.06 2.80
N SER A 131 -5.24 11.11 2.13
CA SER A 131 -5.42 11.33 0.69
C SER A 131 -4.09 11.36 -0.08
N ASP A 132 -3.04 10.66 0.41
CA ASP A 132 -1.70 10.62 -0.21
C ASP A 132 -1.08 9.20 -0.09
N GLU A 133 -1.87 8.13 -0.27
CA GLU A 133 -1.32 6.77 -0.36
C GLU A 133 -0.90 6.44 -1.80
N GLU A 134 -1.67 6.87 -2.77
CA GLU A 134 -1.43 6.64 -4.21
C GLU A 134 -0.48 7.69 -4.84
N GLY A 135 0.04 8.58 -4.02
CA GLY A 135 0.92 9.67 -4.38
C GLY A 135 2.35 9.50 -3.87
N PRO A 136 3.01 10.61 -3.51
CA PRO A 136 4.40 10.59 -3.02
C PRO A 136 4.56 10.10 -1.58
N PHE A 137 3.48 9.85 -0.81
CA PHE A 137 3.42 9.38 0.60
C PHE A 137 4.18 10.28 1.59
N ILE A 138 4.28 11.58 1.33
CA ILE A 138 5.08 12.52 2.13
C ILE A 138 4.24 13.19 3.20
N ASN A 139 3.02 13.63 2.83
CA ASN A 139 2.14 14.43 3.68
C ASN A 139 0.95 13.63 4.23
N GLY A 140 0.92 12.32 3.98
CA GLY A 140 -0.12 11.38 4.38
C GLY A 140 0.13 10.74 5.75
N THR A 141 -0.04 9.43 5.79
CA THR A 141 0.05 8.60 7.01
C THR A 141 1.33 8.84 7.81
N THR A 142 2.48 9.10 7.18
CA THR A 142 3.74 9.40 7.86
C THR A 142 3.62 10.59 8.81
N ARG A 143 3.00 11.69 8.35
CA ARG A 143 2.83 12.92 9.14
C ARG A 143 1.81 12.74 10.26
N VAL A 144 0.77 11.94 10.02
CA VAL A 144 -0.20 11.57 11.07
C VAL A 144 0.49 10.75 12.14
N ILE A 145 1.27 9.73 11.78
CA ILE A 145 2.03 8.90 12.72
C ILE A 145 3.00 9.76 13.55
N ASP A 146 3.77 10.63 12.93
CA ASP A 146 4.68 11.55 13.64
C ASP A 146 3.91 12.38 14.69
N THR A 147 2.72 12.87 14.32
CA THR A 147 1.87 13.65 15.23
C THR A 147 1.36 12.81 16.40
N LEU A 148 0.91 11.58 16.14
CA LEU A 148 0.44 10.65 17.18
C LEU A 148 1.57 10.22 18.12
N GLU A 149 2.75 9.90 17.57
CA GLU A 149 3.94 9.54 18.34
C GLU A 149 4.40 10.70 19.24
N ALA A 150 4.42 11.93 18.72
CA ALA A 150 4.82 13.12 19.50
C ALA A 150 3.97 13.35 20.74
N ARG A 151 2.69 12.89 20.73
CA ARG A 151 1.77 12.99 21.88
C ARG A 151 1.56 11.67 22.61
N ASN A 152 2.37 10.65 22.29
CA ASN A 152 2.31 9.30 22.87
C ASN A 152 0.93 8.64 22.71
N GLU A 153 0.25 8.89 21.60
CA GLU A 153 -1.00 8.23 21.24
C GLU A 153 -0.69 6.99 20.41
N LYS A 154 -0.86 5.80 21.00
CA LYS A 154 -0.44 4.53 20.43
C LYS A 154 -1.62 3.72 19.92
N MET A 155 -1.40 2.98 18.86
CA MET A 155 -2.30 1.94 18.35
C MET A 155 -1.80 0.58 18.85
N THR A 156 -2.73 -0.28 19.29
CA THR A 156 -2.40 -1.68 19.62
C THR A 156 -2.48 -2.55 18.37
N TRP A 157 -3.53 -2.35 17.59
CA TRP A 157 -3.85 -3.09 16.38
C TRP A 157 -4.27 -2.16 15.26
N ALA A 158 -3.87 -2.46 14.04
CA ALA A 158 -4.32 -1.76 12.86
C ALA A 158 -4.73 -2.75 11.76
N LEU A 159 -5.85 -2.47 11.10
CA LEU A 159 -6.27 -3.13 9.88
C LEU A 159 -6.26 -2.11 8.75
N VAL A 160 -5.39 -2.35 7.76
CA VAL A 160 -5.35 -1.56 6.52
C VAL A 160 -6.26 -2.22 5.50
N GLY A 161 -7.15 -1.44 4.90
CA GLY A 161 -8.19 -1.97 4.01
C GLY A 161 -7.75 -2.21 2.56
N GLU A 162 -6.47 -2.38 2.33
CA GLU A 162 -5.88 -2.66 1.02
C GLU A 162 -6.46 -3.92 0.36
N PRO A 163 -6.57 -3.94 -0.96
CA PRO A 163 -7.09 -5.09 -1.70
C PRO A 163 -6.14 -6.30 -1.62
N SER A 164 -6.22 -7.05 -0.53
CA SER A 164 -5.36 -8.19 -0.21
C SER A 164 -5.84 -9.50 -0.82
N SER A 165 -7.15 -9.62 -1.08
CA SER A 165 -7.77 -10.85 -1.58
C SER A 165 -7.40 -11.12 -3.04
N THR A 166 -7.39 -12.40 -3.44
CA THR A 166 -6.96 -12.80 -4.80
C THR A 166 -8.08 -13.37 -5.65
N GLU A 167 -8.76 -14.40 -5.19
CA GLU A 167 -9.86 -15.05 -5.93
C GLU A 167 -11.22 -14.80 -5.27
N LYS A 168 -11.24 -14.69 -3.94
CA LYS A 168 -12.45 -14.53 -3.12
C LYS A 168 -12.14 -13.57 -1.98
N VAL A 169 -13.12 -12.77 -1.57
CA VAL A 169 -12.95 -11.86 -0.45
C VAL A 169 -12.48 -12.62 0.81
N GLY A 170 -11.39 -12.15 1.39
CA GLY A 170 -10.82 -12.76 2.59
C GLY A 170 -10.06 -14.07 2.38
N ASP A 171 -9.76 -14.49 1.14
CA ASP A 171 -8.93 -15.69 0.91
C ASP A 171 -7.46 -15.45 1.27
N VAL A 172 -7.02 -14.21 1.34
CA VAL A 172 -5.68 -13.80 1.75
C VAL A 172 -5.75 -12.64 2.72
N ILE A 173 -5.04 -12.77 3.84
CA ILE A 173 -4.67 -11.67 4.74
C ILE A 173 -3.17 -11.40 4.52
N LYS A 174 -2.80 -10.13 4.40
CA LYS A 174 -1.39 -9.76 4.51
C LYS A 174 -1.06 -9.47 5.97
N ASN A 175 -0.28 -10.36 6.58
CA ASN A 175 0.20 -10.18 7.95
C ASN A 175 1.62 -9.62 8.00
N GLY A 176 2.12 -9.12 6.88
CA GLY A 176 3.41 -8.47 6.73
C GLY A 176 3.66 -8.05 5.30
N ARG A 177 4.67 -7.23 5.10
CA ARG A 177 5.12 -6.78 3.78
C ARG A 177 6.62 -6.81 3.69
N ARG A 178 7.13 -7.11 2.50
CA ARG A 178 8.55 -6.98 2.19
C ARG A 178 8.96 -5.52 2.25
N GLY A 179 10.21 -5.26 2.63
CA GLY A 179 10.83 -3.95 2.47
C GLY A 179 10.99 -3.57 0.99
N SER A 180 11.18 -2.30 0.73
CA SER A 180 11.42 -1.76 -0.61
C SER A 180 12.55 -0.75 -0.57
N LEU A 181 13.54 -0.94 -1.44
CA LEU A 181 14.69 -0.07 -1.60
C LEU A 181 14.90 0.18 -3.10
N SER A 182 14.96 1.43 -3.52
CA SER A 182 15.23 1.82 -4.90
C SER A 182 16.62 2.42 -5.05
N GLY A 183 17.25 2.20 -6.19
CA GLY A 183 18.50 2.84 -6.57
C GLY A 183 18.41 3.50 -7.94
N ASP A 184 18.83 4.75 -8.01
CA ASP A 184 19.01 5.53 -9.22
C ASP A 184 20.51 5.62 -9.53
N LEU A 185 21.00 4.73 -10.40
CA LEU A 185 22.41 4.59 -10.75
C LEU A 185 22.73 5.34 -12.04
N LEU A 186 23.71 6.24 -11.98
CA LEU A 186 24.31 6.91 -13.13
C LEU A 186 25.71 6.37 -13.35
N VAL A 187 25.93 5.57 -14.41
CA VAL A 187 27.26 5.11 -14.83
C VAL A 187 27.87 6.11 -15.80
N LYS A 188 29.06 6.61 -15.46
CA LYS A 188 29.80 7.62 -16.22
C LYS A 188 30.68 6.98 -17.29
N GLY A 189 30.62 7.53 -18.48
CA GLY A 189 31.45 7.16 -19.62
C GLY A 189 32.13 8.37 -20.26
N ILE A 190 32.57 8.21 -21.50
CA ILE A 190 33.09 9.28 -22.35
C ILE A 190 32.43 9.15 -23.71
N GLN A 191 31.63 10.15 -24.09
CA GLN A 191 30.99 10.19 -25.41
C GLN A 191 32.03 10.25 -26.52
N GLY A 192 31.76 9.55 -27.64
CA GLY A 192 32.64 9.57 -28.80
C GLY A 192 32.02 8.94 -30.03
N HIS A 193 32.77 8.98 -31.12
CA HIS A 193 32.34 8.35 -32.36
C HIS A 193 32.62 6.83 -32.32
N VAL A 194 31.66 5.98 -32.69
CA VAL A 194 31.78 4.51 -32.59
C VAL A 194 32.97 3.95 -33.40
N ALA A 195 33.43 4.64 -34.45
CA ALA A 195 34.60 4.24 -35.23
C ALA A 195 35.94 4.49 -34.54
N TYR A 196 35.94 5.25 -33.43
CA TYR A 196 37.14 5.59 -32.64
C TYR A 196 37.00 5.18 -31.19
N PRO A 197 36.80 3.87 -30.88
CA PRO A 197 36.48 3.40 -29.52
C PRO A 197 37.57 3.71 -28.49
N HIS A 198 38.82 3.93 -28.93
CA HIS A 198 39.95 4.31 -28.07
C HIS A 198 39.84 5.76 -27.51
N LEU A 199 38.98 6.59 -28.07
CA LEU A 199 38.72 7.97 -27.64
C LEU A 199 37.42 8.07 -26.80
N ALA A 200 36.71 6.95 -26.60
CA ALA A 200 35.45 6.90 -25.85
C ALA A 200 35.53 5.90 -24.69
N LYS A 201 34.63 6.03 -23.74
CA LYS A 201 34.33 5.00 -22.73
C LYS A 201 32.83 4.70 -22.80
N ASN A 202 32.47 3.51 -23.26
CA ASN A 202 31.06 3.16 -23.40
C ASN A 202 30.48 2.70 -22.04
N PRO A 203 29.60 3.49 -21.37
CA PRO A 203 29.06 3.15 -20.06
C PRO A 203 28.14 1.92 -20.11
N VAL A 204 27.53 1.63 -21.29
CA VAL A 204 26.72 0.42 -21.48
C VAL A 204 27.60 -0.84 -21.39
N HIS A 205 28.76 -0.83 -22.06
CA HIS A 205 29.70 -1.96 -22.01
C HIS A 205 30.33 -2.12 -20.63
N LEU A 206 30.58 -1.00 -19.92
CA LEU A 206 31.14 -1.03 -18.57
C LEU A 206 30.13 -1.58 -17.56
N ALA A 207 28.87 -1.16 -17.66
CA ALA A 207 27.81 -1.56 -16.72
C ALA A 207 27.30 -2.99 -16.96
N ALA A 208 27.30 -3.49 -18.19
CA ALA A 208 26.70 -4.77 -18.53
C ALA A 208 27.15 -5.96 -17.66
N PRO A 209 28.45 -6.16 -17.35
CA PRO A 209 28.89 -7.25 -16.48
C PRO A 209 28.39 -7.07 -15.03
N ALA A 210 28.38 -5.84 -14.51
CA ALA A 210 27.88 -5.55 -13.15
C ALA A 210 26.38 -5.80 -13.07
N LEU A 211 25.60 -5.34 -14.04
CA LEU A 211 24.14 -5.55 -14.08
C LEU A 211 23.81 -7.05 -14.19
N ALA A 212 24.57 -7.81 -14.99
CA ALA A 212 24.38 -9.24 -15.08
C ALA A 212 24.67 -9.95 -13.75
N GLU A 213 25.72 -9.55 -13.02
CA GLU A 213 26.03 -10.10 -11.70
C GLU A 213 24.97 -9.72 -10.67
N LEU A 214 24.53 -8.45 -10.62
CA LEU A 214 23.43 -8.00 -9.74
C LEU A 214 22.15 -8.81 -9.97
N ALA A 215 21.79 -9.06 -11.22
CA ALA A 215 20.58 -9.80 -11.59
C ALA A 215 20.65 -11.30 -11.23
N GLN A 216 21.86 -11.86 -11.10
CA GLN A 216 22.09 -13.28 -10.78
C GLN A 216 22.43 -13.49 -9.30
N THR A 217 22.66 -12.43 -8.55
CA THR A 217 23.01 -12.52 -7.13
C THR A 217 21.83 -13.07 -6.32
N GLU A 218 22.09 -14.12 -5.55
CA GLU A 218 21.21 -14.57 -4.50
C GLU A 218 21.42 -13.66 -3.29
N TRP A 219 20.41 -12.84 -2.98
CA TRP A 219 20.49 -11.84 -1.93
C TRP A 219 20.25 -12.42 -0.56
N ASP A 220 19.28 -13.35 -0.46
CA ASP A 220 18.97 -14.24 0.66
C ASP A 220 18.10 -15.41 0.14
N GLN A 221 17.72 -16.33 1.02
CA GLN A 221 16.84 -17.46 0.68
C GLN A 221 15.39 -17.26 1.17
N GLY A 222 15.09 -16.10 1.75
CA GLY A 222 13.82 -15.90 2.43
C GLY A 222 13.71 -16.73 3.71
N ASN A 223 12.49 -16.83 4.23
CA ASN A 223 12.18 -17.65 5.40
C ASN A 223 10.73 -18.18 5.31
N GLU A 224 10.23 -18.75 6.41
CA GLU A 224 8.86 -19.28 6.49
C GLU A 224 7.78 -18.25 6.04
N PHE A 225 8.01 -16.97 6.29
CA PHE A 225 7.03 -15.90 6.05
C PHE A 225 7.31 -15.08 4.80
N PHE A 226 8.56 -15.00 4.38
CA PHE A 226 8.98 -14.14 3.27
C PHE A 226 9.64 -14.93 2.14
N PRO A 227 9.25 -14.68 0.88
CA PRO A 227 10.03 -15.16 -0.26
C PRO A 227 11.42 -14.51 -0.26
N PRO A 228 12.39 -15.09 -0.99
CA PRO A 228 13.71 -14.50 -1.17
C PRO A 228 13.65 -13.07 -1.66
N THR A 229 14.62 -12.26 -1.24
CA THR A 229 14.81 -10.88 -1.72
C THR A 229 15.02 -10.88 -3.23
N SER A 230 14.26 -10.03 -3.91
CA SER A 230 14.31 -9.88 -5.36
C SER A 230 14.90 -8.54 -5.77
N PHE A 231 15.70 -8.56 -6.85
CA PHE A 231 16.25 -7.39 -7.53
C PHE A 231 15.65 -7.28 -8.93
N GLN A 232 15.16 -6.08 -9.30
CA GLN A 232 14.61 -5.83 -10.62
C GLN A 232 15.08 -4.48 -11.15
N VAL A 233 15.63 -4.47 -12.34
CA VAL A 233 15.88 -3.23 -13.09
C VAL A 233 14.57 -2.81 -13.75
N SER A 234 14.11 -1.61 -13.43
CA SER A 234 12.86 -1.06 -13.98
C SER A 234 13.07 -0.19 -15.21
N ASN A 235 14.19 0.54 -15.27
CA ASN A 235 14.49 1.42 -16.39
C ASN A 235 15.99 1.39 -16.72
N ILE A 236 16.31 1.42 -18.02
CA ILE A 236 17.67 1.67 -18.54
C ILE A 236 17.55 2.71 -19.63
N ASN A 237 18.27 3.83 -19.46
CA ASN A 237 18.26 4.94 -20.39
C ASN A 237 19.69 5.37 -20.71
N GLY A 238 20.02 5.41 -22.00
CA GLY A 238 21.32 5.86 -22.49
C GLY A 238 21.33 6.10 -23.97
N GLY A 239 22.30 6.85 -24.44
CA GLY A 239 22.45 7.17 -25.87
C GLY A 239 21.72 8.43 -26.28
N THR A 240 22.13 8.96 -27.45
CA THR A 240 21.60 10.18 -28.07
C THR A 240 20.56 9.90 -29.17
N GLY A 241 20.26 8.62 -29.44
CA GLY A 241 19.46 8.17 -30.58
C GLY A 241 20.25 8.05 -31.88
N ALA A 242 21.48 8.58 -31.96
CA ALA A 242 22.34 8.47 -33.14
C ALA A 242 23.12 7.15 -33.13
N THR A 243 23.10 6.42 -34.24
CA THR A 243 23.71 5.07 -34.35
C THR A 243 25.23 5.07 -34.35
N ASN A 244 25.86 6.23 -34.58
CA ASN A 244 27.32 6.40 -34.68
C ASN A 244 27.94 7.10 -33.46
N VAL A 245 27.19 7.26 -32.37
CA VAL A 245 27.63 7.92 -31.13
C VAL A 245 27.65 6.92 -29.97
N VAL A 246 28.78 6.78 -29.31
CA VAL A 246 28.93 6.13 -27.99
C VAL A 246 28.36 7.08 -26.93
N PRO A 247 27.42 6.66 -26.05
CA PRO A 247 26.88 7.52 -25.01
C PRO A 247 27.92 7.95 -23.98
N GLY A 248 27.74 9.10 -23.36
CA GLY A 248 28.58 9.59 -22.28
C GLY A 248 28.15 9.11 -20.90
N GLU A 249 26.89 8.67 -20.78
CA GLU A 249 26.30 8.20 -19.51
C GLU A 249 25.27 7.08 -19.76
N LEU A 250 25.01 6.29 -18.71
CA LEU A 250 23.93 5.30 -18.66
C LEU A 250 23.19 5.47 -17.33
N LYS A 251 21.88 5.69 -17.39
CA LYS A 251 21.00 5.75 -16.22
C LYS A 251 20.30 4.41 -16.04
N VAL A 252 20.33 3.86 -14.84
CA VAL A 252 19.68 2.59 -14.50
C VAL A 252 18.89 2.78 -13.22
N GLN A 253 17.59 2.53 -13.28
CA GLN A 253 16.73 2.50 -12.11
C GLN A 253 16.41 1.05 -11.76
N PHE A 254 16.53 0.70 -10.50
CA PHE A 254 16.23 -0.63 -10.00
C PHE A 254 15.57 -0.59 -8.62
N ASN A 255 14.92 -1.69 -8.26
CA ASN A 255 14.25 -1.84 -6.97
C ASN A 255 14.52 -3.22 -6.38
N PHE A 256 14.72 -3.23 -5.06
CA PHE A 256 14.67 -4.42 -4.24
C PHE A 256 13.32 -4.56 -3.56
N ARG A 257 12.79 -5.79 -3.53
CA ARG A 257 11.78 -6.21 -2.58
C ARG A 257 12.43 -7.21 -1.64
N TYR A 258 12.73 -6.78 -0.40
CA TYR A 258 13.58 -7.53 0.50
C TYR A 258 12.85 -8.11 1.71
N SER A 259 13.31 -9.27 2.16
CA SER A 259 12.81 -10.02 3.31
C SER A 259 13.35 -9.44 4.61
N THR A 260 13.01 -10.08 5.73
CA THR A 260 13.57 -9.77 7.04
C THR A 260 14.98 -10.36 7.26
N GLU A 261 15.49 -11.15 6.30
CA GLU A 261 16.81 -11.80 6.37
C GLU A 261 17.97 -10.86 6.00
N VAL A 262 17.66 -9.70 5.43
CA VAL A 262 18.64 -8.70 5.03
C VAL A 262 18.09 -7.29 5.29
N THR A 263 18.96 -6.38 5.68
CA THR A 263 18.62 -4.97 5.85
C THR A 263 18.85 -4.17 4.57
N ALA A 264 18.19 -3.00 4.44
CA ALA A 264 18.43 -2.10 3.33
C ALA A 264 19.91 -1.66 3.24
N ASP A 265 20.54 -1.36 4.39
CA ASP A 265 21.94 -0.94 4.44
C ASP A 265 22.89 -2.05 3.98
N GLU A 266 22.61 -3.32 4.32
CA GLU A 266 23.40 -4.45 3.80
C GLU A 266 23.25 -4.60 2.29
N LEU A 267 22.06 -4.34 1.73
CA LEU A 267 21.84 -4.35 0.28
C LEU A 267 22.62 -3.22 -0.39
N VAL A 268 22.59 -2.00 0.16
CA VAL A 268 23.39 -0.87 -0.31
C VAL A 268 24.86 -1.24 -0.37
N VAL A 269 25.45 -1.73 0.74
CA VAL A 269 26.86 -2.12 0.81
C VAL A 269 27.20 -3.22 -0.19
N LYS A 270 26.35 -4.24 -0.34
CA LYS A 270 26.56 -5.32 -1.32
C LYS A 270 26.58 -4.82 -2.75
N VAL A 271 25.62 -3.94 -3.12
CA VAL A 271 25.55 -3.33 -4.47
C VAL A 271 26.78 -2.47 -4.74
N GLU A 272 27.14 -1.56 -3.84
CA GLU A 272 28.26 -0.66 -4.03
C GLU A 272 29.60 -1.41 -4.13
N ASN A 273 29.77 -2.46 -3.33
CA ASN A 273 30.95 -3.35 -3.42
C ASN A 273 31.02 -4.04 -4.80
N LEU A 274 29.86 -4.46 -5.34
CA LEU A 274 29.82 -5.11 -6.65
C LEU A 274 30.12 -4.11 -7.77
N LEU A 275 29.56 -2.89 -7.72
CA LEU A 275 29.87 -1.83 -8.68
C LEU A 275 31.36 -1.46 -8.65
N ALA A 276 31.94 -1.35 -7.44
CA ALA A 276 33.37 -1.10 -7.24
C ALA A 276 34.26 -2.25 -7.77
N LYS A 277 33.86 -3.51 -7.55
CA LYS A 277 34.53 -4.71 -8.11
C LYS A 277 34.67 -4.63 -9.62
N HIS A 278 33.64 -4.12 -10.32
CA HIS A 278 33.66 -3.92 -11.76
C HIS A 278 34.36 -2.64 -12.20
N GLY A 279 34.88 -1.83 -11.26
CA GLY A 279 35.65 -0.63 -11.56
C GLY A 279 34.84 0.48 -12.23
N LEU A 280 33.53 0.56 -11.93
CA LEU A 280 32.66 1.57 -12.48
C LEU A 280 32.93 2.93 -11.86
N ASP A 281 32.88 3.98 -12.70
CA ASP A 281 32.77 5.37 -12.28
C ASP A 281 31.28 5.72 -12.30
N TYR A 282 30.70 5.98 -11.11
CA TYR A 282 29.24 6.13 -10.98
C TYR A 282 28.85 7.10 -9.87
N ASP A 283 27.65 7.60 -9.96
CA ASP A 283 26.88 8.16 -8.84
C ASP A 283 25.65 7.27 -8.61
N ILE A 284 25.21 7.16 -7.35
CA ILE A 284 23.99 6.42 -7.02
C ILE A 284 23.21 7.18 -5.92
N GLU A 285 21.90 7.29 -6.12
CA GLU A 285 20.98 7.81 -5.12
C GLU A 285 20.08 6.67 -4.65
N TRP A 286 19.92 6.56 -3.32
CA TRP A 286 19.13 5.53 -2.70
C TRP A 286 17.84 6.10 -2.12
N THR A 287 16.70 5.41 -2.38
CA THR A 287 15.42 5.73 -1.79
C THR A 287 14.92 4.55 -0.95
N TYR A 288 14.81 4.79 0.36
CA TYR A 288 14.29 3.84 1.33
C TYR A 288 12.76 3.94 1.35
N ASN A 289 12.07 3.12 0.56
CA ASN A 289 10.61 3.21 0.40
C ASN A 289 9.84 2.60 1.57
N GLY A 290 10.44 1.69 2.34
CA GLY A 290 9.84 1.10 3.54
C GLY A 290 10.61 -0.11 4.05
N LEU A 291 10.52 -0.32 5.37
CA LEU A 291 11.07 -1.49 6.04
C LEU A 291 10.14 -2.69 5.88
N PRO A 292 10.67 -3.93 5.92
CA PRO A 292 9.84 -5.11 6.04
C PRO A 292 9.20 -5.15 7.43
N PHE A 293 7.98 -5.65 7.51
CA PHE A 293 7.34 -5.93 8.80
C PHE A 293 6.59 -7.26 8.74
N LEU A 294 6.43 -7.87 9.91
CA LEU A 294 5.65 -9.08 10.12
C LEU A 294 4.83 -8.92 11.40
N THR A 295 3.56 -9.22 11.32
CA THR A 295 2.68 -9.42 12.48
C THR A 295 2.60 -10.92 12.74
N ASP A 296 3.16 -11.32 13.87
CA ASP A 296 3.11 -12.70 14.34
C ASP A 296 1.69 -13.14 14.70
N ALA A 297 1.51 -14.46 14.90
CA ALA A 297 0.27 -15.01 15.44
C ALA A 297 -0.11 -14.30 16.76
N GLY A 298 -1.39 -13.99 16.91
CA GLY A 298 -1.89 -13.28 18.08
C GLY A 298 -3.31 -12.74 17.89
N PRO A 299 -3.82 -11.97 18.85
CA PRO A 299 -5.24 -11.61 18.89
C PRO A 299 -5.79 -10.98 17.60
N LEU A 300 -5.01 -10.12 16.93
CA LEU A 300 -5.45 -9.48 15.69
C LEU A 300 -5.58 -10.48 14.54
N VAL A 301 -4.55 -11.30 14.34
CA VAL A 301 -4.53 -12.31 13.26
C VAL A 301 -5.63 -13.35 13.51
N ASP A 302 -5.74 -13.85 14.73
CA ASP A 302 -6.74 -14.85 15.11
C ASP A 302 -8.15 -14.29 14.90
N ALA A 303 -8.42 -13.06 15.36
CA ALA A 303 -9.72 -12.41 15.19
C ALA A 303 -10.09 -12.21 13.72
N ALA A 304 -9.12 -11.86 12.86
CA ALA A 304 -9.36 -11.73 11.42
C ALA A 304 -9.63 -13.08 10.74
N VAL A 305 -8.85 -14.10 11.08
CA VAL A 305 -9.03 -15.47 10.56
C VAL A 305 -10.41 -16.04 10.97
N ASP A 306 -10.79 -15.87 12.23
CA ASP A 306 -12.08 -16.35 12.73
C ASP A 306 -13.25 -15.59 12.08
N ALA A 307 -13.17 -14.27 11.95
CA ALA A 307 -14.20 -13.46 11.29
C ALA A 307 -14.42 -13.89 9.82
N ILE A 308 -13.35 -14.18 9.09
CA ILE A 308 -13.44 -14.70 7.72
C ILE A 308 -14.05 -16.11 7.70
N ASN A 309 -13.55 -17.00 8.53
CA ASN A 309 -14.05 -18.38 8.58
C ASN A 309 -15.53 -18.46 8.92
N GLU A 310 -15.98 -17.63 9.87
CA GLU A 310 -17.39 -17.56 10.26
C GLU A 310 -18.30 -16.93 9.19
N THR A 311 -17.76 -16.03 8.36
CA THR A 311 -18.54 -15.32 7.34
C THR A 311 -18.52 -16.06 6.01
N CYS A 312 -17.35 -16.56 5.61
CA CYS A 312 -17.11 -17.12 4.28
C CYS A 312 -17.01 -18.66 4.28
N GLY A 313 -16.83 -19.30 5.44
CA GLY A 313 -16.73 -20.76 5.57
C GLY A 313 -15.37 -21.33 5.16
N TYR A 314 -14.33 -20.52 5.07
CA TYR A 314 -12.95 -20.93 4.78
C TYR A 314 -11.92 -20.11 5.57
N LYS A 315 -10.73 -20.67 5.74
CA LYS A 315 -9.61 -19.98 6.38
C LYS A 315 -8.76 -19.27 5.34
N PRO A 316 -8.32 -18.03 5.61
CA PRO A 316 -7.41 -17.31 4.74
C PRO A 316 -6.00 -17.90 4.75
N GLN A 317 -5.24 -17.58 3.69
CA GLN A 317 -3.79 -17.69 3.72
C GLN A 317 -3.18 -16.41 4.31
N LEU A 318 -2.13 -16.57 5.11
CA LEU A 318 -1.32 -15.45 5.61
C LEU A 318 -0.12 -15.29 4.68
N LEU A 319 0.02 -14.14 4.04
CA LEU A 319 1.07 -13.89 3.04
C LEU A 319 1.70 -12.51 3.25
N THR A 320 2.97 -12.38 2.86
CA THR A 320 3.72 -11.12 2.89
C THR A 320 4.04 -10.57 1.49
N THR A 321 3.53 -11.23 0.45
CA THR A 321 3.78 -10.89 -0.95
C THR A 321 2.93 -9.72 -1.44
N GLY A 322 3.30 -9.15 -2.60
CA GLY A 322 2.59 -8.04 -3.25
C GLY A 322 3.33 -6.71 -3.15
N GLY A 323 2.61 -5.63 -3.38
CA GLY A 323 3.08 -4.26 -3.26
C GLY A 323 3.40 -3.86 -1.82
N THR A 324 3.44 -2.59 -1.55
CA THR A 324 3.53 -2.06 -0.17
C THR A 324 2.25 -1.27 0.12
N SER A 325 2.07 -0.84 1.35
CA SER A 325 0.91 -0.08 1.81
C SER A 325 1.31 0.83 2.97
N ASP A 326 0.43 1.66 3.43
CA ASP A 326 0.62 2.50 4.62
C ASP A 326 0.85 1.70 5.92
N GLY A 327 0.56 0.40 5.92
CA GLY A 327 0.94 -0.50 7.01
C GLY A 327 2.43 -0.45 7.36
N ARG A 328 3.30 -0.16 6.38
CA ARG A 328 4.75 0.04 6.57
C ARG A 328 5.11 1.21 7.48
N PHE A 329 4.25 2.20 7.59
CA PHE A 329 4.44 3.37 8.46
C PHE A 329 3.84 3.15 9.85
N ILE A 330 2.79 2.31 9.93
CA ILE A 330 2.11 2.00 11.19
C ILE A 330 2.89 0.94 11.98
N ALA A 331 3.36 -0.13 11.35
CA ALA A 331 4.04 -1.24 12.03
C ALA A 331 5.26 -0.83 12.88
N PRO A 332 6.12 0.13 12.46
CA PRO A 332 7.25 0.59 13.28
C PRO A 332 6.87 1.24 14.60
N THR A 333 5.61 1.69 14.79
CA THR A 333 5.11 2.24 16.07
C THR A 333 4.94 1.17 17.14
N GLY A 334 5.07 -0.12 16.78
CA GLY A 334 4.83 -1.27 17.65
C GLY A 334 3.42 -1.84 17.56
N ALA A 335 2.56 -1.27 16.72
CA ALA A 335 1.24 -1.83 16.45
C ALA A 335 1.35 -3.14 15.66
N GLN A 336 0.50 -4.12 15.98
CA GLN A 336 0.25 -5.24 15.08
C GLN A 336 -0.56 -4.77 13.88
N VAL A 337 -0.15 -5.13 12.67
CA VAL A 337 -0.80 -4.68 11.42
C VAL A 337 -1.19 -5.87 10.58
N VAL A 338 -2.42 -5.89 10.10
CA VAL A 338 -2.86 -6.80 9.03
C VAL A 338 -3.50 -5.98 7.91
N GLU A 339 -3.42 -6.51 6.69
CA GLU A 339 -4.15 -5.94 5.57
C GLU A 339 -5.19 -6.93 5.09
N LEU A 340 -6.41 -6.45 4.96
CA LEU A 340 -7.57 -7.24 4.54
C LEU A 340 -8.54 -6.34 3.79
N GLY A 341 -8.83 -6.68 2.55
CA GLY A 341 -9.73 -5.93 1.69
C GLY A 341 -10.23 -6.73 0.50
N PRO A 342 -10.76 -6.05 -0.52
CA PRO A 342 -11.37 -6.67 -1.69
C PRO A 342 -10.38 -7.50 -2.53
N VAL A 343 -10.92 -8.13 -3.56
CA VAL A 343 -10.13 -8.83 -4.59
C VAL A 343 -9.39 -7.82 -5.47
N ASN A 344 -8.08 -8.04 -5.64
CA ASN A 344 -7.14 -7.10 -6.29
C ASN A 344 -7.02 -7.21 -7.81
N LYS A 345 -7.86 -7.98 -8.47
CA LYS A 345 -7.71 -8.31 -9.91
C LYS A 345 -7.77 -7.10 -10.84
N THR A 346 -8.47 -6.05 -10.46
CA THR A 346 -8.78 -4.89 -11.31
C THR A 346 -8.17 -3.57 -10.83
N ILE A 347 -7.42 -3.57 -9.72
CA ILE A 347 -6.78 -2.36 -9.19
C ILE A 347 -5.88 -1.70 -10.24
N HIS A 348 -5.89 -0.37 -10.29
CA HIS A 348 -5.11 0.48 -11.22
C HIS A 348 -5.41 0.25 -12.71
N LYS A 349 -6.36 -0.62 -13.04
CA LYS A 349 -6.76 -0.89 -14.44
C LYS A 349 -7.90 0.02 -14.87
N ILE A 350 -8.08 0.13 -16.18
CA ILE A 350 -9.32 0.59 -16.79
C ILE A 350 -10.41 -0.45 -16.46
N ASP A 351 -11.65 0.01 -16.26
CA ASP A 351 -12.78 -0.82 -15.82
C ASP A 351 -12.58 -1.50 -14.46
N GLU A 352 -11.89 -0.80 -13.54
CA GLU A 352 -11.82 -1.25 -12.15
C GLU A 352 -13.23 -1.52 -11.61
N CYS A 353 -13.37 -2.65 -10.93
CA CYS A 353 -14.65 -3.07 -10.37
C CYS A 353 -14.47 -3.97 -9.17
N VAL A 354 -15.52 -4.08 -8.36
CA VAL A 354 -15.60 -4.98 -7.22
C VAL A 354 -16.92 -5.74 -7.25
N LYS A 355 -16.92 -6.99 -6.83
CA LYS A 355 -18.14 -7.77 -6.68
C LYS A 355 -18.95 -7.23 -5.50
N ILE A 356 -20.21 -6.89 -5.71
CA ILE A 356 -21.08 -6.28 -4.69
C ILE A 356 -21.19 -7.18 -3.45
N ALA A 357 -21.41 -8.49 -3.66
CA ALA A 357 -21.50 -9.44 -2.56
C ALA A 357 -20.20 -9.55 -1.73
N ASP A 358 -19.03 -9.27 -2.32
CA ASP A 358 -17.76 -9.29 -1.62
C ASP A 358 -17.63 -8.10 -0.68
N ILE A 359 -18.11 -6.91 -1.06
CA ILE A 359 -18.15 -5.72 -0.19
C ILE A 359 -19.14 -5.90 0.96
N GLU A 360 -20.30 -6.50 0.70
CA GLU A 360 -21.27 -6.84 1.75
C GLU A 360 -20.67 -7.83 2.75
N ALA A 361 -19.98 -8.86 2.26
CA ALA A 361 -19.29 -9.83 3.12
C ALA A 361 -18.15 -9.16 3.91
N LEU A 362 -17.40 -8.24 3.30
CA LEU A 362 -16.29 -7.53 3.94
C LEU A 362 -16.77 -6.68 5.11
N ALA A 363 -17.91 -6.01 4.98
CA ALA A 363 -18.53 -5.26 6.09
C ALA A 363 -18.89 -6.18 7.28
N VAL A 364 -19.38 -7.39 7.00
CA VAL A 364 -19.68 -8.40 8.04
C VAL A 364 -18.39 -8.91 8.68
N ILE A 365 -17.33 -9.16 7.89
CA ILE A 365 -16.03 -9.58 8.39
C ILE A 365 -15.45 -8.54 9.33
N TYR A 366 -15.46 -7.27 8.96
CA TYR A 366 -14.94 -6.18 9.78
C TYR A 366 -15.76 -5.99 11.07
N GLU A 367 -17.09 -6.12 11.02
CA GLU A 367 -17.93 -6.08 12.23
C GLU A 367 -17.59 -7.23 13.19
N LYS A 368 -17.46 -8.45 12.68
CA LYS A 368 -17.08 -9.62 13.50
C LYS A 368 -15.69 -9.48 14.10
N LEU A 369 -14.74 -8.93 13.33
CA LEU A 369 -13.40 -8.66 13.84
C LEU A 369 -13.45 -7.69 15.03
N LEU A 370 -14.24 -6.61 14.95
CA LEU A 370 -14.46 -5.72 16.08
C LEU A 370 -15.11 -6.45 17.27
N VAL A 371 -16.07 -7.34 17.00
CA VAL A 371 -16.70 -8.17 18.06
C VAL A 371 -15.66 -9.06 18.75
N ASN A 372 -14.83 -9.77 17.97
CA ASN A 372 -13.83 -10.68 18.50
C ASN A 372 -12.77 -9.95 19.36
N LEU A 373 -12.42 -8.71 19.00
CA LEU A 373 -11.40 -7.94 19.71
C LEU A 373 -11.96 -7.10 20.86
N LEU A 374 -13.12 -6.49 20.69
CA LEU A 374 -13.58 -5.40 21.56
C LEU A 374 -14.94 -5.62 22.23
N ALA A 375 -15.74 -6.63 21.88
CA ALA A 375 -16.99 -6.89 22.59
C ALA A 375 -16.72 -7.29 24.05
N LYS A 376 -17.66 -6.88 24.95
CA LYS A 376 -17.66 -7.28 26.37
C LYS A 376 -18.40 -8.60 26.54
#